data_79d7f7d7e3f6c11520c96801710243dc
#
_entry.id   79d7f7d7e3f6c11520c96801710243dc
#
_cell.length_a   1.000
_cell.length_b   1.000
_cell.length_c   1.000
_cell.angle_alpha   90.00
_cell.angle_beta   90.00
_cell.angle_gamma   90.00
#
_symmetry.space_group_name_H-M   'P 1'
#
loop_
_entity.id
_entity.type
_entity.pdbx_description
1 polymer ?
#
loop_
_entity_poly.entity_id
_entity_poly.type
_entity_poly.pdbx_seq_one_letter_code
_entity_poly.pdbx_strand_id
1 'polypeptide(L)'
;IVPSDESGTLDINALESMVDEKVGLIAISWIPTNGGLVNPAEKVGQIAKKYNIPYLLDACQAAGQMSIDVKKIGCDFLSATGRKFLRGPRGTGFLYIKDKWLSTIEPAMIDHFGAPWIRKDVYELREDARRFETWENSYALRAGLGEAITYADDIGIGLIHERVQLLARLNRKLLSDIKNVQLRDIGTEQCGIISFSIEGKKDPKKIVDQMSEAGFAIGLVEPESTLIDSEKRNLPTLLRMAPHYYNTEEEIEKTVKQISLLL
;
A
#
# COMPACT_ATOMS: atom_id res chain seq x y z
N ILE A 1 13.45 8.37 -11.61
CA ILE A 1 12.48 7.25 -11.46
C ILE A 1 13.25 5.97 -11.75
N VAL A 2 13.23 5.02 -10.79
CA VAL A 2 13.85 3.70 -10.99
C VAL A 2 12.98 2.89 -11.97
N PRO A 3 13.58 2.29 -13.01
CA PRO A 3 12.83 1.44 -13.93
C PRO A 3 12.34 0.15 -13.28
N SER A 4 11.39 -0.50 -13.94
CA SER A 4 10.97 -1.86 -13.59
C SER A 4 11.72 -2.87 -14.47
N ASP A 5 11.94 -4.06 -13.93
CA ASP A 5 12.41 -5.23 -14.68
C ASP A 5 11.31 -5.79 -15.62
N GLU A 6 11.60 -6.91 -16.30
CA GLU A 6 10.66 -7.56 -17.23
C GLU A 6 9.36 -8.05 -16.56
N SER A 7 9.41 -8.35 -15.26
CA SER A 7 8.22 -8.74 -14.49
C SER A 7 7.33 -7.57 -14.09
N GLY A 8 7.82 -6.33 -14.22
CA GLY A 8 7.19 -5.11 -13.71
C GLY A 8 7.59 -4.75 -12.28
N THR A 9 8.42 -5.57 -11.63
CA THR A 9 8.98 -5.28 -10.29
C THR A 9 10.08 -4.22 -10.39
N LEU A 10 10.28 -3.42 -9.34
CA LEU A 10 11.38 -2.47 -9.27
C LEU A 10 12.72 -3.18 -9.55
N ASP A 11 13.45 -2.71 -10.55
CA ASP A 11 14.74 -3.27 -10.94
C ASP A 11 15.83 -2.86 -9.92
N ILE A 12 16.28 -3.83 -9.15
CA ILE A 12 17.28 -3.64 -8.09
C ILE A 12 18.64 -3.27 -8.66
N ASN A 13 19.01 -3.84 -9.82
CA ASN A 13 20.31 -3.53 -10.45
C ASN A 13 20.30 -2.10 -11.02
N ALA A 14 19.18 -1.72 -11.63
CA ALA A 14 19.01 -0.35 -12.10
C ALA A 14 19.02 0.65 -10.92
N LEU A 15 18.31 0.35 -9.81
CA LEU A 15 18.37 1.18 -8.61
C LEU A 15 19.82 1.36 -8.16
N GLU A 16 20.57 0.29 -8.02
CA GLU A 16 21.95 0.36 -7.54
C GLU A 16 22.85 1.16 -8.48
N SER A 17 22.67 1.00 -9.81
CA SER A 17 23.43 1.76 -10.80
C SER A 17 23.12 3.26 -10.86
N MET A 18 21.96 3.65 -10.37
CA MET A 18 21.50 5.06 -10.30
C MET A 18 21.99 5.80 -9.04
N VAL A 19 22.58 5.07 -8.08
CA VAL A 19 23.06 5.68 -6.84
C VAL A 19 24.37 6.42 -7.10
N ASP A 20 24.37 7.72 -6.79
CA ASP A 20 25.54 8.60 -6.78
C ASP A 20 25.53 9.52 -5.55
N GLU A 21 26.52 10.40 -5.43
CA GLU A 21 26.66 11.34 -4.31
C GLU A 21 25.54 12.40 -4.23
N LYS A 22 24.67 12.52 -5.23
CA LYS A 22 23.54 13.47 -5.27
C LYS A 22 22.26 12.85 -4.78
N VAL A 23 22.21 11.52 -4.57
CA VAL A 23 21.02 10.84 -4.09
C VAL A 23 20.86 11.08 -2.59
N GLY A 24 19.90 11.94 -2.24
CA GLY A 24 19.60 12.28 -0.85
C GLY A 24 18.52 11.40 -0.18
N LEU A 25 17.74 10.64 -0.96
CA LEU A 25 16.65 9.81 -0.44
C LEU A 25 16.27 8.75 -1.46
N ILE A 26 16.04 7.51 -1.00
CA ILE A 26 15.34 6.47 -1.75
C ILE A 26 13.92 6.38 -1.19
N ALA A 27 12.90 6.54 -2.05
CA ALA A 27 11.50 6.45 -1.66
C ALA A 27 10.76 5.51 -2.60
N ILE A 28 10.05 4.52 -2.05
CA ILE A 28 9.24 3.59 -2.84
C ILE A 28 7.89 3.32 -2.17
N SER A 29 6.89 2.97 -2.98
CA SER A 29 5.69 2.27 -2.49
C SER A 29 5.96 0.77 -2.44
N TRP A 30 5.74 0.13 -1.28
CA TRP A 30 5.91 -1.31 -1.15
C TRP A 30 4.92 -2.06 -2.03
N ILE A 31 3.65 -1.69 -1.91
CA ILE A 31 2.55 -2.18 -2.73
C ILE A 31 1.86 -0.99 -3.39
N PRO A 32 1.99 -0.81 -4.70
CA PRO A 32 1.23 0.20 -5.44
C PRO A 32 -0.28 -0.03 -5.35
N THR A 33 -1.03 1.01 -5.63
CA THR A 33 -2.51 0.98 -5.50
C THR A 33 -3.17 -0.02 -6.46
N ASN A 34 -2.56 -0.30 -7.59
CA ASN A 34 -3.12 -1.14 -8.64
C ASN A 34 -2.11 -2.22 -9.05
N GLY A 35 -2.60 -3.35 -9.57
CA GLY A 35 -1.79 -4.36 -10.23
C GLY A 35 -1.11 -5.38 -9.33
N GLY A 36 -1.50 -5.49 -8.06
CA GLY A 36 -1.09 -6.56 -7.15
C GLY A 36 0.40 -6.63 -6.77
N LEU A 37 1.25 -5.84 -7.41
CA LEU A 37 2.71 -5.85 -7.25
C LEU A 37 3.16 -5.68 -5.81
N VAL A 38 4.13 -6.50 -5.39
CA VAL A 38 4.90 -6.30 -4.17
C VAL A 38 6.35 -5.97 -4.54
N ASN A 39 6.79 -4.75 -4.27
CA ASN A 39 8.17 -4.34 -4.52
C ASN A 39 9.15 -4.95 -3.50
N PRO A 40 10.40 -5.20 -3.85
CA PRO A 40 11.38 -5.89 -3.02
C PRO A 40 11.97 -4.96 -1.93
N ALA A 41 11.13 -4.54 -0.95
CA ALA A 41 11.46 -3.52 0.05
C ALA A 41 12.75 -3.83 0.83
N GLU A 42 12.99 -5.10 1.19
CA GLU A 42 14.21 -5.50 1.91
C GLU A 42 15.48 -5.34 1.05
N LYS A 43 15.41 -5.67 -0.25
CA LYS A 43 16.53 -5.49 -1.16
C LYS A 43 16.84 -4.00 -1.39
N VAL A 44 15.82 -3.17 -1.47
CA VAL A 44 15.98 -1.70 -1.52
C VAL A 44 16.65 -1.20 -0.24
N GLY A 45 16.23 -1.69 0.94
CA GLY A 45 16.87 -1.35 2.20
C GLY A 45 18.34 -1.77 2.30
N GLN A 46 18.71 -2.90 1.69
CA GLN A 46 20.12 -3.32 1.63
C GLN A 46 20.97 -2.34 0.80
N ILE A 47 20.45 -1.85 -0.34
CA ILE A 47 21.12 -0.83 -1.15
C ILE A 47 21.20 0.49 -0.38
N ALA A 48 20.10 0.95 0.19
CA ALA A 48 20.07 2.18 1.00
C ALA A 48 21.12 2.13 2.13
N LYS A 49 21.22 1.01 2.84
CA LYS A 49 22.22 0.79 3.89
C LYS A 49 23.64 0.78 3.32
N LYS A 50 23.89 0.09 2.19
CA LYS A 50 25.21 -0.02 1.56
C LYS A 50 25.78 1.35 1.22
N TYR A 51 24.94 2.25 0.71
CA TYR A 51 25.33 3.59 0.28
C TYR A 51 25.03 4.68 1.31
N ASN A 52 24.56 4.30 2.51
CA ASN A 52 24.19 5.22 3.59
C ASN A 52 23.19 6.30 3.15
N ILE A 53 22.19 5.92 2.35
CA ILE A 53 21.12 6.80 1.87
C ILE A 53 19.88 6.58 2.73
N PRO A 54 19.17 7.65 3.17
CA PRO A 54 17.87 7.54 3.84
C PRO A 54 16.86 6.78 2.99
N TYR A 55 16.06 5.90 3.63
CA TYR A 55 15.08 5.09 2.94
C TYR A 55 13.67 5.29 3.51
N LEU A 56 12.75 5.81 2.68
CA LEU A 56 11.33 5.98 2.96
C LEU A 56 10.52 4.87 2.27
N LEU A 57 9.73 4.14 3.05
CA LEU A 57 8.81 3.11 2.55
C LEU A 57 7.35 3.53 2.76
N ASP A 58 6.60 3.65 1.68
CA ASP A 58 5.13 3.72 1.75
C ASP A 58 4.55 2.31 1.90
N ALA A 59 4.08 1.99 3.10
CA ALA A 59 3.47 0.71 3.47
C ALA A 59 1.93 0.79 3.55
N CYS A 60 1.32 1.82 2.96
CA CYS A 60 -0.13 2.06 3.06
C CYS A 60 -1.00 0.88 2.60
N GLN A 61 -0.56 0.09 1.65
CA GLN A 61 -1.27 -1.11 1.19
C GLN A 61 -0.76 -2.39 1.88
N ALA A 62 0.44 -2.38 2.45
CA ALA A 62 1.03 -3.54 3.11
C ALA A 62 0.52 -3.72 4.54
N ALA A 63 0.37 -2.61 5.28
CA ALA A 63 -0.09 -2.64 6.67
C ALA A 63 -1.47 -3.31 6.80
N GLY A 64 -1.55 -4.38 7.58
CA GLY A 64 -2.74 -5.19 7.80
C GLY A 64 -2.90 -6.41 6.88
N GLN A 65 -2.07 -6.55 5.83
CA GLN A 65 -2.04 -7.77 5.03
C GLN A 65 -0.66 -8.46 4.96
N MET A 66 0.40 -7.74 5.36
CA MET A 66 1.77 -8.25 5.39
C MET A 66 2.43 -7.92 6.71
N SER A 67 3.32 -8.78 7.15
CA SER A 67 4.16 -8.50 8.33
C SER A 67 5.15 -7.37 8.02
N ILE A 68 5.26 -6.41 8.94
CA ILE A 68 6.16 -5.27 8.83
C ILE A 68 7.21 -5.36 9.92
N ASP A 69 8.45 -5.66 9.53
CA ASP A 69 9.63 -5.57 10.38
C ASP A 69 10.58 -4.49 9.84
N VAL A 70 10.53 -3.31 10.43
CA VAL A 70 11.34 -2.16 9.99
C VAL A 70 12.85 -2.41 10.09
N LYS A 71 13.29 -3.31 10.99
CA LYS A 71 14.71 -3.67 11.13
C LYS A 71 15.15 -4.58 9.98
N LYS A 72 14.32 -5.55 9.61
CA LYS A 72 14.57 -6.47 8.49
C LYS A 72 14.49 -5.73 7.16
N ILE A 73 13.47 -4.90 6.98
CA ILE A 73 13.31 -4.04 5.80
C ILE A 73 14.47 -3.05 5.68
N GLY A 74 14.97 -2.53 6.81
CA GLY A 74 16.06 -1.57 6.85
C GLY A 74 15.65 -0.14 6.50
N CYS A 75 14.36 0.20 6.53
CA CYS A 75 13.89 1.55 6.25
C CYS A 75 14.21 2.51 7.42
N ASP A 76 14.41 3.78 7.08
CA ASP A 76 14.59 4.86 8.05
C ASP A 76 13.25 5.56 8.36
N PHE A 77 12.34 5.55 7.39
CA PHE A 77 10.99 6.08 7.50
C PHE A 77 9.99 5.09 6.93
N LEU A 78 8.84 4.96 7.58
CA LEU A 78 7.72 4.18 7.05
C LEU A 78 6.41 4.91 7.31
N SER A 79 5.61 5.08 6.27
CA SER A 79 4.26 5.62 6.39
C SER A 79 3.20 4.57 6.09
N ALA A 80 2.10 4.59 6.85
CA ALA A 80 0.96 3.73 6.60
C ALA A 80 -0.36 4.41 6.94
N THR A 81 -1.44 4.01 6.26
CA THR A 81 -2.80 4.48 6.55
C THR A 81 -3.62 3.41 7.27
N GLY A 82 -4.43 3.82 8.25
CA GLY A 82 -5.23 2.89 9.05
C GLY A 82 -6.44 2.29 8.32
N ARG A 83 -7.00 3.00 7.34
CA ARG A 83 -8.29 2.65 6.71
C ARG A 83 -8.28 1.53 5.68
N LYS A 84 -7.13 1.01 5.29
CA LYS A 84 -7.00 -0.05 4.29
C LYS A 84 -7.06 -1.44 4.95
N PHE A 85 -6.10 -2.30 4.74
CA PHE A 85 -6.13 -3.66 5.29
C PHE A 85 -6.10 -3.75 6.83
N LEU A 86 -5.70 -2.68 7.53
CA LEU A 86 -5.88 -2.59 8.99
C LEU A 86 -7.34 -2.37 9.42
N ARG A 87 -8.24 -1.91 8.52
CA ARG A 87 -9.65 -1.62 8.79
C ARG A 87 -9.89 -0.56 9.89
N GLY A 88 -8.89 0.26 10.15
CA GLY A 88 -9.01 1.40 11.06
C GLY A 88 -9.82 2.54 10.46
N PRO A 89 -10.18 3.54 11.25
CA PRO A 89 -10.95 4.70 10.80
C PRO A 89 -10.24 5.50 9.70
N ARG A 90 -11.01 6.14 8.82
CA ARG A 90 -10.48 7.12 7.86
C ARG A 90 -9.85 8.31 8.58
N GLY A 91 -8.83 8.90 7.98
CA GLY A 91 -8.08 10.02 8.57
C GLY A 91 -7.02 9.59 9.57
N THR A 92 -6.82 8.28 9.78
CA THR A 92 -5.77 7.74 10.66
C THR A 92 -4.65 7.09 9.89
N GLY A 93 -3.50 7.01 10.53
CA GLY A 93 -2.30 6.37 10.03
C GLY A 93 -1.17 6.48 11.04
N PHE A 94 0.00 6.02 10.65
CA PHE A 94 1.20 6.16 11.47
C PHE A 94 2.43 6.41 10.62
N LEU A 95 3.40 7.07 11.25
CA LEU A 95 4.72 7.32 10.71
C LEU A 95 5.75 6.69 11.66
N TYR A 96 6.57 5.80 11.14
CA TYR A 96 7.78 5.34 11.81
C TYR A 96 8.96 6.18 11.35
N ILE A 97 9.78 6.63 12.30
CA ILE A 97 11.03 7.33 12.06
C ILE A 97 12.11 6.69 12.94
N LYS A 98 13.21 6.33 12.34
CA LYS A 98 14.35 5.75 13.03
C LYS A 98 15.03 6.80 13.90
N ASP A 99 15.40 6.47 15.13
CA ASP A 99 15.90 7.39 16.17
C ASP A 99 17.02 8.31 15.68
N LYS A 100 17.95 7.81 14.86
CA LYS A 100 19.06 8.62 14.31
C LYS A 100 18.61 9.88 13.57
N TRP A 101 17.36 9.90 13.07
CA TRP A 101 16.81 11.04 12.31
C TRP A 101 16.05 12.05 13.16
N LEU A 102 15.68 11.70 14.40
CA LEU A 102 14.90 12.58 15.26
C LEU A 102 15.64 13.89 15.58
N SER A 103 16.97 13.84 15.73
CA SER A 103 17.76 15.04 16.02
C SER A 103 18.13 15.89 14.79
N THR A 104 17.93 15.36 13.58
CA THR A 104 18.40 16.01 12.34
C THR A 104 17.28 16.54 11.45
N ILE A 105 16.07 15.99 11.58
CA ILE A 105 14.91 16.41 10.78
C ILE A 105 14.01 17.32 11.59
N GLU A 106 13.83 18.54 11.07
CA GLU A 106 12.81 19.46 11.57
C GLU A 106 11.48 19.16 10.89
N PRO A 107 10.36 19.07 11.65
CA PRO A 107 9.03 18.96 11.07
C PRO A 107 8.70 20.20 10.23
N ALA A 108 8.07 20.01 9.07
CA ALA A 108 7.62 21.13 8.23
C ALA A 108 6.51 21.97 8.89
N MET A 109 5.76 21.36 9.81
CA MET A 109 4.69 22.00 10.59
C MET A 109 4.93 21.68 12.04
N ILE A 110 4.91 22.70 12.89
CA ILE A 110 5.08 22.59 14.34
C ILE A 110 3.98 23.37 15.08
N ASP A 111 3.61 22.86 16.23
CA ASP A 111 2.76 23.55 17.20
C ASP A 111 3.27 23.30 18.63
N HIS A 112 2.52 23.73 19.66
CA HIS A 112 2.90 23.56 21.06
C HIS A 112 3.05 22.09 21.49
N PHE A 113 2.44 21.14 20.77
CA PHE A 113 2.58 19.73 21.08
C PHE A 113 3.94 19.18 20.65
N GLY A 114 4.33 19.45 19.41
CA GLY A 114 5.61 19.01 18.85
C GLY A 114 6.80 19.86 19.29
N ALA A 115 6.54 21.15 19.59
CA ALA A 115 7.55 22.16 19.90
C ALA A 115 7.10 23.08 21.05
N PRO A 116 7.07 22.59 22.32
CA PRO A 116 6.65 23.40 23.47
C PRO A 116 7.55 24.62 23.65
N TRP A 117 6.95 25.76 24.00
CA TRP A 117 7.68 26.92 24.43
C TRP A 117 8.32 26.68 25.79
N ILE A 118 9.61 26.96 25.88
CA ILE A 118 10.38 26.85 27.15
C ILE A 118 10.65 28.20 27.79
N ARG A 119 10.57 29.29 27.01
CA ARG A 119 10.65 30.69 27.44
C ARG A 119 10.20 31.62 26.31
N LYS A 120 10.11 32.93 26.56
CA LYS A 120 9.76 33.92 25.52
C LYS A 120 10.65 33.75 24.30
N ASP A 121 9.99 33.63 23.15
CA ASP A 121 10.61 33.52 21.81
C ASP A 121 11.53 32.28 21.61
N VAL A 122 11.38 31.23 22.47
CA VAL A 122 12.18 30.00 22.37
C VAL A 122 11.30 28.78 22.57
N TYR A 123 11.33 27.90 21.60
CA TYR A 123 10.73 26.57 21.69
C TYR A 123 11.81 25.47 21.59
N GLU A 124 11.49 24.28 22.04
CA GLU A 124 12.32 23.10 21.84
C GLU A 124 11.48 21.99 21.21
N LEU A 125 12.00 21.37 20.15
CA LEU A 125 11.37 20.21 19.56
C LEU A 125 11.46 19.02 20.51
N ARG A 126 10.37 18.25 20.62
CA ARG A 126 10.41 16.98 21.36
C ARG A 126 11.52 16.07 20.81
N GLU A 127 12.14 15.30 21.68
CA GLU A 127 13.23 14.38 21.30
C GLU A 127 12.75 13.09 20.62
N ASP A 128 11.45 12.80 20.66
CA ASP A 128 10.84 11.61 20.07
C ASP A 128 9.95 11.93 18.86
N ALA A 129 9.37 10.90 18.23
CA ALA A 129 8.57 11.02 17.02
C ALA A 129 7.29 11.86 17.19
N ARG A 130 6.86 12.17 18.43
CA ARG A 130 5.74 13.08 18.68
C ARG A 130 6.02 14.51 18.19
N ARG A 131 7.27 14.86 17.90
CA ARG A 131 7.62 16.14 17.24
C ARG A 131 6.96 16.32 15.87
N PHE A 132 6.53 15.22 15.22
CA PHE A 132 5.84 15.20 13.94
C PHE A 132 4.32 15.12 14.07
N GLU A 133 3.79 15.12 15.28
CA GLU A 133 2.36 15.18 15.57
C GLU A 133 1.93 16.62 15.90
N THR A 134 0.63 16.89 15.75
CA THR A 134 0.01 18.15 16.15
C THR A 134 -0.93 17.95 17.33
N TRP A 135 -1.18 19.03 18.07
CA TRP A 135 -2.07 19.02 19.24
C TRP A 135 -3.49 18.62 18.89
N GLU A 136 -4.04 19.29 17.87
CA GLU A 136 -5.41 19.04 17.40
C GLU A 136 -5.47 17.82 16.50
N ASN A 137 -6.05 16.76 17.01
CA ASN A 137 -6.33 15.53 16.26
C ASN A 137 -7.54 14.81 16.87
N SER A 138 -8.10 13.85 16.15
CA SER A 138 -9.23 13.06 16.64
C SER A 138 -8.75 11.90 17.52
N TYR A 139 -8.78 12.07 18.83
CA TYR A 139 -8.43 11.02 19.80
C TYR A 139 -9.31 9.77 19.66
N ALA A 140 -10.61 9.96 19.38
CA ALA A 140 -11.52 8.84 19.14
C ALA A 140 -11.09 7.99 17.95
N LEU A 141 -10.69 8.62 16.83
CA LEU A 141 -10.21 7.90 15.64
C LEU A 141 -8.84 7.25 15.90
N ARG A 142 -7.96 7.89 16.69
CA ARG A 142 -6.68 7.29 17.10
C ARG A 142 -6.89 6.05 17.97
N ALA A 143 -7.81 6.11 18.94
CA ALA A 143 -8.18 4.95 19.75
C ALA A 143 -8.76 3.83 18.87
N GLY A 144 -9.62 4.16 17.90
CA GLY A 144 -10.13 3.21 16.91
C GLY A 144 -9.05 2.58 16.03
N LEU A 145 -8.00 3.34 15.68
CA LEU A 145 -6.83 2.76 14.99
C LEU A 145 -6.07 1.79 15.90
N GLY A 146 -5.85 2.15 17.17
CA GLY A 146 -5.21 1.28 18.17
C GLY A 146 -5.95 -0.05 18.27
N GLU A 147 -7.28 0.00 18.43
CA GLU A 147 -8.12 -1.20 18.49
C GLU A 147 -8.03 -2.04 17.21
N ALA A 148 -8.04 -1.42 16.04
CA ALA A 148 -7.91 -2.12 14.76
C ALA A 148 -6.55 -2.84 14.63
N ILE A 149 -5.48 -2.25 15.14
CA ILE A 149 -4.15 -2.87 15.18
C ILE A 149 -4.14 -4.05 16.15
N THR A 150 -4.64 -3.87 17.38
CA THR A 150 -4.75 -4.93 18.38
C THR A 150 -5.55 -6.10 17.84
N TYR A 151 -6.71 -5.84 17.22
CA TYR A 151 -7.55 -6.87 16.61
C TYR A 151 -6.82 -7.66 15.51
N ALA A 152 -6.04 -6.98 14.67
CA ALA A 152 -5.25 -7.66 13.64
C ALA A 152 -4.09 -8.48 14.22
N ASP A 153 -3.46 -8.00 15.30
CA ASP A 153 -2.38 -8.69 16.00
C ASP A 153 -2.90 -9.94 16.74
N ASP A 154 -4.06 -9.85 17.39
CA ASP A 154 -4.74 -10.97 18.05
C ASP A 154 -5.09 -12.11 17.09
N ILE A 155 -5.51 -11.78 15.84
CA ILE A 155 -5.70 -12.78 14.79
C ILE A 155 -4.35 -13.37 14.35
N GLY A 156 -3.33 -12.57 14.34
CA GLY A 156 -1.99 -12.87 13.84
C GLY A 156 -1.78 -12.45 12.38
N ILE A 157 -0.91 -11.48 12.15
CA ILE A 157 -0.64 -10.92 10.80
C ILE A 157 -0.17 -12.01 9.81
N GLY A 158 0.55 -13.03 10.28
CA GLY A 158 0.95 -14.18 9.45
C GLY A 158 -0.26 -14.94 8.91
N LEU A 159 -1.24 -15.26 9.76
CA LEU A 159 -2.47 -15.94 9.37
C LEU A 159 -3.33 -15.07 8.44
N ILE A 160 -3.41 -13.78 8.71
CA ILE A 160 -4.07 -12.82 7.81
C ILE A 160 -3.42 -12.85 6.43
N HIS A 161 -2.09 -12.80 6.37
CA HIS A 161 -1.34 -12.85 5.11
C HIS A 161 -1.65 -14.13 4.33
N GLU A 162 -1.51 -15.27 4.96
CA GLU A 162 -1.79 -16.59 4.34
C GLU A 162 -3.21 -16.66 3.78
N ARG A 163 -4.19 -16.20 4.56
CA ARG A 163 -5.61 -16.18 4.15
C ARG A 163 -5.85 -15.25 2.97
N VAL A 164 -5.33 -14.02 3.00
CA VAL A 164 -5.45 -13.05 1.91
C VAL A 164 -4.81 -13.60 0.63
N GLN A 165 -3.62 -14.23 0.74
CA GLN A 165 -2.94 -14.85 -0.38
C GLN A 165 -3.73 -16.01 -1.00
N LEU A 166 -4.37 -16.85 -0.16
CA LEU A 166 -5.22 -17.95 -0.62
C LEU A 166 -6.39 -17.41 -1.45
N LEU A 167 -7.12 -16.44 -0.92
CA LEU A 167 -8.27 -15.82 -1.59
C LEU A 167 -7.87 -15.08 -2.87
N ALA A 168 -6.73 -14.39 -2.83
CA ALA A 168 -6.21 -13.68 -4.00
C ALA A 168 -5.80 -14.64 -5.14
N ARG A 169 -5.17 -15.77 -4.82
CA ARG A 169 -4.84 -16.81 -5.81
C ARG A 169 -6.10 -17.43 -6.41
N LEU A 170 -7.09 -17.78 -5.58
CA LEU A 170 -8.38 -18.28 -6.06
C LEU A 170 -9.04 -17.29 -7.01
N ASN A 171 -9.09 -16.01 -6.63
CA ASN A 171 -9.69 -14.95 -7.42
C ASN A 171 -8.99 -14.80 -8.79
N ARG A 172 -7.65 -14.73 -8.81
CA ARG A 172 -6.88 -14.66 -10.06
C ARG A 172 -7.16 -15.87 -10.98
N LYS A 173 -7.17 -17.07 -10.40
CA LYS A 173 -7.47 -18.29 -11.13
C LYS A 173 -8.84 -18.22 -11.79
N LEU A 174 -9.88 -17.93 -11.01
CA LEU A 174 -11.26 -17.88 -11.52
C LEU A 174 -11.45 -16.77 -12.57
N LEU A 175 -10.83 -15.59 -12.38
CA LEU A 175 -10.88 -14.51 -13.38
C LEU A 175 -10.16 -14.89 -14.67
N SER A 176 -9.02 -15.61 -14.60
CA SER A 176 -8.28 -16.04 -15.79
C SER A 176 -9.02 -17.08 -16.63
N ASP A 177 -9.99 -17.80 -16.05
CA ASP A 177 -10.84 -18.75 -16.77
C ASP A 177 -11.95 -18.09 -17.59
N ILE A 178 -12.17 -16.77 -17.42
CA ILE A 178 -13.17 -16.00 -18.18
C ILE A 178 -12.55 -15.47 -19.48
N LYS A 179 -13.08 -15.89 -20.62
CA LYS A 179 -12.52 -15.64 -21.97
C LYS A 179 -12.17 -14.19 -22.28
N ASN A 180 -12.96 -13.22 -21.80
CA ASN A 180 -12.78 -11.80 -22.14
C ASN A 180 -12.15 -11.00 -20.99
N VAL A 181 -11.65 -11.68 -19.95
CA VAL A 181 -10.97 -11.04 -18.81
C VAL A 181 -9.46 -11.19 -18.99
N GLN A 182 -8.73 -10.08 -18.81
CA GLN A 182 -7.28 -10.07 -18.81
C GLN A 182 -6.78 -9.55 -17.47
N LEU A 183 -6.06 -10.39 -16.71
CA LEU A 183 -5.36 -9.95 -15.52
C LEU A 183 -4.29 -8.91 -15.88
N ARG A 184 -4.22 -7.85 -15.10
CA ARG A 184 -3.27 -6.74 -15.28
C ARG A 184 -2.25 -6.66 -14.16
N ASP A 185 -2.30 -7.61 -13.25
CA ASP A 185 -1.31 -7.75 -12.18
C ASP A 185 0.08 -7.99 -12.77
N ILE A 186 1.09 -7.40 -12.12
CA ILE A 186 2.50 -7.52 -12.49
C ILE A 186 3.33 -7.93 -11.27
N GLY A 187 4.59 -8.23 -11.50
CA GLY A 187 5.55 -8.63 -10.47
C GLY A 187 5.56 -10.13 -10.19
N THR A 188 6.69 -10.60 -9.69
CA THR A 188 6.90 -12.00 -9.30
C THR A 188 6.23 -12.32 -7.96
N GLU A 189 6.12 -11.34 -7.08
CA GLU A 189 5.39 -11.41 -5.81
C GLU A 189 4.14 -10.54 -5.90
N GLN A 190 3.00 -11.08 -5.47
CA GLN A 190 1.71 -10.42 -5.60
C GLN A 190 0.95 -10.42 -4.27
N CYS A 191 0.23 -9.34 -4.00
CA CYS A 191 -0.58 -9.14 -2.79
C CYS A 191 -2.07 -9.48 -3.00
N GLY A 192 -2.88 -9.12 -2.00
CA GLY A 192 -4.34 -9.27 -2.02
C GLY A 192 -5.10 -8.33 -2.95
N ILE A 193 -4.43 -7.50 -3.75
CA ILE A 193 -5.07 -6.63 -4.75
C ILE A 193 -4.99 -7.31 -6.11
N ILE A 194 -6.12 -7.40 -6.80
CA ILE A 194 -6.23 -7.97 -8.14
C ILE A 194 -6.80 -6.91 -9.07
N SER A 195 -6.11 -6.63 -10.18
CA SER A 195 -6.57 -5.72 -11.22
C SER A 195 -6.71 -6.45 -12.55
N PHE A 196 -7.79 -6.15 -13.26
CA PHE A 196 -8.08 -6.80 -14.54
C PHE A 196 -8.84 -5.86 -15.47
N SER A 197 -8.72 -6.10 -16.76
CA SER A 197 -9.51 -5.45 -17.80
C SER A 197 -10.45 -6.45 -18.46
N ILE A 198 -11.50 -5.92 -19.08
CA ILE A 198 -12.43 -6.70 -19.88
C ILE A 198 -12.25 -6.29 -21.33
N GLU A 199 -12.02 -7.25 -22.19
CA GLU A 199 -11.88 -7.03 -23.63
C GLU A 199 -13.25 -6.80 -24.28
N GLY A 200 -13.28 -5.93 -25.31
CA GLY A 200 -14.49 -5.59 -26.04
C GLY A 200 -15.04 -4.21 -25.68
N LYS A 201 -16.29 -3.95 -26.08
CA LYS A 201 -16.94 -2.62 -25.97
C LYS A 201 -17.68 -2.38 -24.64
N LYS A 202 -17.47 -3.21 -23.62
CA LYS A 202 -18.19 -3.04 -22.35
C LYS A 202 -17.56 -1.94 -21.53
N ASP A 203 -18.39 -1.01 -21.08
CA ASP A 203 -18.02 0.07 -20.18
C ASP A 203 -17.74 -0.48 -18.77
N PRO A 204 -16.50 -0.41 -18.26
CA PRO A 204 -16.16 -0.92 -16.92
C PRO A 204 -16.99 -0.30 -15.80
N LYS A 205 -17.37 0.98 -15.94
CA LYS A 205 -18.21 1.66 -14.96
C LYS A 205 -19.60 1.03 -14.84
N LYS A 206 -20.23 0.71 -15.98
CA LYS A 206 -21.52 0.01 -15.98
C LYS A 206 -21.44 -1.36 -15.32
N ILE A 207 -20.31 -2.06 -15.48
CA ILE A 207 -20.11 -3.35 -14.82
C ILE A 207 -20.04 -3.15 -13.30
N VAL A 208 -19.29 -2.15 -12.82
CA VAL A 208 -19.24 -1.84 -11.37
C VAL A 208 -20.63 -1.49 -10.83
N ASP A 209 -21.39 -0.68 -11.56
CA ASP A 209 -22.76 -0.30 -11.15
C ASP A 209 -23.68 -1.55 -11.08
N GLN A 210 -23.68 -2.41 -12.08
CA GLN A 210 -24.46 -3.66 -12.11
C GLN A 210 -24.02 -4.66 -11.03
N MET A 211 -22.71 -4.75 -10.75
CA MET A 211 -22.20 -5.55 -9.64
C MET A 211 -22.70 -5.02 -8.30
N SER A 212 -22.68 -3.71 -8.11
CA SER A 212 -23.21 -3.05 -6.90
C SER A 212 -24.71 -3.30 -6.72
N GLU A 213 -25.50 -3.19 -7.78
CA GLU A 213 -26.94 -3.52 -7.77
C GLU A 213 -27.21 -4.98 -7.41
N ALA A 214 -26.31 -5.88 -7.82
CA ALA A 214 -26.37 -7.30 -7.47
C ALA A 214 -25.80 -7.62 -6.07
N GLY A 215 -25.35 -6.62 -5.30
CA GLY A 215 -24.84 -6.76 -3.94
C GLY A 215 -23.33 -7.11 -3.86
N PHE A 216 -22.59 -6.95 -4.95
CA PHE A 216 -21.14 -7.20 -4.99
C PHE A 216 -20.33 -5.90 -5.10
N ALA A 217 -19.37 -5.71 -4.19
CA ALA A 217 -18.49 -4.55 -4.18
C ALA A 217 -17.18 -4.84 -4.92
N ILE A 218 -17.02 -4.25 -6.09
CA ILE A 218 -15.75 -4.20 -6.83
C ILE A 218 -15.36 -2.75 -7.11
N GLY A 219 -14.08 -2.48 -7.34
CA GLY A 219 -13.59 -1.13 -7.58
C GLY A 219 -13.37 -0.85 -9.07
N LEU A 220 -13.46 0.44 -9.41
CA LEU A 220 -13.01 0.99 -10.69
C LEU A 220 -11.65 1.67 -10.48
N VAL A 221 -10.76 1.53 -11.45
CA VAL A 221 -9.44 2.14 -11.46
C VAL A 221 -9.25 2.90 -12.76
N GLU A 222 -9.24 4.22 -12.66
CA GLU A 222 -8.95 5.09 -13.79
C GLU A 222 -7.43 5.20 -14.02
N PRO A 223 -6.95 5.32 -15.28
CA PRO A 223 -5.53 5.42 -15.61
C PRO A 223 -4.78 6.51 -14.83
N GLU A 224 -5.44 7.63 -14.54
CA GLU A 224 -4.87 8.76 -13.83
C GLU A 224 -4.43 8.43 -12.39
N SER A 225 -5.00 7.40 -11.79
CA SER A 225 -4.63 6.98 -10.42
C SER A 225 -3.23 6.36 -10.32
N THR A 226 -2.68 5.90 -11.46
CA THR A 226 -1.30 5.41 -11.62
C THR A 226 -0.75 5.81 -13.00
N LEU A 227 -0.78 7.10 -13.30
CA LEU A 227 -0.60 7.66 -14.64
C LEU A 227 0.65 7.12 -15.36
N ILE A 228 1.82 7.17 -14.72
CA ILE A 228 3.09 6.74 -15.33
C ILE A 228 3.05 5.25 -15.73
N ASP A 229 2.53 4.38 -14.88
CA ASP A 229 2.39 2.95 -15.19
C ASP A 229 1.34 2.72 -16.27
N SER A 230 0.22 3.42 -16.16
CA SER A 230 -0.88 3.31 -17.11
C SER A 230 -0.49 3.74 -18.52
N GLU A 231 0.24 4.85 -18.66
CA GLU A 231 0.77 5.32 -19.95
C GLU A 231 1.81 4.33 -20.51
N LYS A 232 2.79 3.92 -19.68
CA LYS A 232 3.86 2.99 -20.09
C LYS A 232 3.30 1.65 -20.59
N ARG A 233 2.26 1.14 -19.95
CA ARG A 233 1.62 -0.16 -20.26
C ARG A 233 0.40 -0.05 -21.16
N ASN A 234 0.01 1.17 -21.56
CA ASN A 234 -1.21 1.46 -22.31
C ASN A 234 -2.45 0.79 -21.69
N LEU A 235 -2.62 1.02 -20.38
CA LEU A 235 -3.71 0.40 -19.61
C LEU A 235 -5.03 1.15 -19.84
N PRO A 236 -6.12 0.43 -20.10
CA PRO A 236 -7.46 1.02 -20.03
C PRO A 236 -7.90 1.23 -18.59
N THR A 237 -9.09 1.78 -18.39
CA THR A 237 -9.79 1.70 -17.10
C THR A 237 -9.89 0.25 -16.65
N LEU A 238 -9.48 -0.04 -15.42
CA LEU A 238 -9.44 -1.40 -14.87
C LEU A 238 -10.55 -1.61 -13.85
N LEU A 239 -10.91 -2.88 -13.67
CA LEU A 239 -11.66 -3.36 -12.52
C LEU A 239 -10.69 -3.87 -11.47
N ARG A 240 -11.07 -3.71 -10.19
CA ARG A 240 -10.22 -4.09 -9.06
C ARG A 240 -11.02 -4.86 -8.02
N MET A 241 -10.46 -5.99 -7.60
CA MET A 241 -10.90 -6.74 -6.43
C MET A 241 -9.80 -6.74 -5.37
N ALA A 242 -10.20 -6.77 -4.09
CA ALA A 242 -9.26 -6.79 -2.98
C ALA A 242 -9.87 -7.61 -1.83
N PRO A 243 -9.88 -8.94 -1.94
CA PRO A 243 -10.41 -9.79 -0.88
C PRO A 243 -9.63 -9.60 0.42
N HIS A 244 -10.35 -9.64 1.51
CA HIS A 244 -9.80 -9.52 2.85
C HIS A 244 -9.91 -10.87 3.58
N TYR A 245 -9.16 -11.08 4.67
CA TYR A 245 -9.16 -12.34 5.41
C TYR A 245 -10.54 -12.82 5.89
N TYR A 246 -11.50 -11.91 6.06
CA TYR A 246 -12.86 -12.26 6.47
C TYR A 246 -13.78 -12.72 5.32
N ASN A 247 -13.34 -12.57 4.06
CA ASN A 247 -14.10 -13.12 2.95
C ASN A 247 -13.99 -14.65 2.88
N THR A 248 -14.99 -15.25 2.28
CA THR A 248 -15.03 -16.71 2.03
C THR A 248 -14.70 -17.02 0.57
N GLU A 249 -14.29 -18.25 0.30
CA GLU A 249 -14.10 -18.76 -1.07
C GLU A 249 -15.41 -18.66 -1.86
N GLU A 250 -16.53 -18.99 -1.22
CA GLU A 250 -17.86 -18.92 -1.85
C GLU A 250 -18.21 -17.49 -2.30
N GLU A 251 -17.85 -16.47 -1.51
CA GLU A 251 -18.04 -15.06 -1.90
C GLU A 251 -17.20 -14.71 -3.13
N ILE A 252 -15.96 -15.19 -3.21
CA ILE A 252 -15.10 -14.98 -4.38
C ILE A 252 -15.69 -15.66 -5.61
N GLU A 253 -16.12 -16.92 -5.48
CA GLU A 253 -16.73 -17.69 -6.57
C GLU A 253 -18.01 -17.02 -7.08
N LYS A 254 -18.90 -16.59 -6.19
CA LYS A 254 -20.12 -15.88 -6.53
C LYS A 254 -19.83 -14.54 -7.23
N THR A 255 -18.85 -13.81 -6.74
CA THR A 255 -18.46 -12.51 -7.34
C THR A 255 -17.93 -12.71 -8.76
N VAL A 256 -17.02 -13.67 -8.97
CA VAL A 256 -16.47 -13.95 -10.29
C VAL A 256 -17.53 -14.51 -11.26
N LYS A 257 -18.42 -15.38 -10.75
CA LYS A 257 -19.56 -15.86 -11.53
C LYS A 257 -20.47 -14.72 -11.96
N GLN A 258 -20.76 -13.77 -11.07
CA GLN A 258 -21.58 -12.59 -11.41
C GLN A 258 -20.90 -11.72 -12.50
N ILE A 259 -19.58 -11.51 -12.41
CA ILE A 259 -18.83 -10.85 -13.48
C ILE A 259 -19.01 -11.58 -14.81
N SER A 260 -18.86 -12.91 -14.82
CA SER A 260 -19.01 -13.73 -16.03
C SER A 260 -20.40 -13.63 -16.66
N LEU A 261 -21.46 -13.47 -15.84
CA LEU A 261 -22.84 -13.29 -16.33
C LEU A 261 -23.08 -11.92 -16.98
N LEU A 262 -22.26 -10.94 -16.67
CA LEU A 262 -22.33 -9.58 -17.23
C LEU A 262 -21.54 -9.43 -18.53
N LEU A 263 -20.71 -10.41 -18.90
CA LEU A 263 -19.84 -10.40 -20.09
C LEU A 263 -20.43 -11.16 -21.24
#